data_2d091ccba1cc3980b33250616d695ddc
#
_entry.id   2d091ccba1cc3980b33250616d695ddc
#
_cell.length_a   1.000
_cell.length_b   1.000
_cell.length_c   1.000
_cell.angle_alpha   90.00
_cell.angle_beta   90.00
_cell.angle_gamma   90.00
#
_symmetry.space_group_name_H-M   'P 1'
#
loop_
_entity.id
_entity.type
_entity.pdbx_description
1 polymer ?
#
loop_
_entity_poly.entity_id
_entity_poly.type
_entity_poly.pdbx_seq_one_letter_code
_entity_poly.pdbx_strand_id
1 'polypeptide(L)'
;MPLPNLSIFTEFSFGSVIPYVFTALTLALLGAIDSLLTSVVADNMTKTKHEPNRELVGQGIGNTIGAIFGGIPGAGATIRTVVNINAGGKTRISGMIAGLVLLIILLALGPIASLIPAAVLAGILITVGIGVMDYKGLKAVPYMPRAEVTIMIIVLVLSSVWNLVYAVGIGLVIASLMFMKKIGDLTASSSSVVPLEEQAWSDETVSYTHLTLPTNGEV
;
A
#
# COMPACT_ATOMS: atom_id res chain seq x y z
N MET A 1 12.09 30.52 -4.48
CA MET A 1 13.01 29.41 -4.80
C MET A 1 13.10 28.52 -3.58
N PRO A 2 13.04 27.20 -3.70
CA PRO A 2 13.23 26.29 -2.59
C PRO A 2 14.70 26.31 -2.17
N LEU A 3 15.02 27.18 -1.22
CA LEU A 3 16.34 27.23 -0.60
C LEU A 3 16.35 26.25 0.58
N PRO A 4 17.46 25.55 0.84
CA PRO A 4 17.57 24.67 1.99
C PRO A 4 17.39 25.48 3.27
N ASN A 5 16.46 25.07 4.11
CA ASN A 5 16.21 25.74 5.38
C ASN A 5 17.16 25.20 6.46
N LEU A 6 18.35 25.79 6.54
CA LEU A 6 19.37 25.39 7.52
C LEU A 6 19.03 25.78 8.96
N SER A 7 18.05 26.65 9.18
CA SER A 7 17.61 27.03 10.51
C SER A 7 16.99 25.83 11.29
N ILE A 8 16.53 24.80 10.57
CA ILE A 8 16.07 23.54 11.17
C ILE A 8 17.13 22.92 12.08
N PHE A 9 18.41 23.02 11.71
CA PHE A 9 19.52 22.44 12.49
C PHE A 9 19.94 23.30 13.68
N THR A 10 19.68 24.61 13.63
CA THR A 10 20.07 25.56 14.69
C THR A 10 18.97 25.75 15.74
N GLU A 11 17.71 25.63 15.36
CA GLU A 11 16.56 25.81 16.25
C GLU A 11 15.94 24.46 16.70
N PHE A 12 16.61 23.34 16.45
CA PHE A 12 16.10 22.03 16.80
C PHE A 12 15.99 21.85 18.30
N SER A 13 14.75 21.79 18.80
CA SER A 13 14.44 21.46 20.19
C SER A 13 13.65 20.17 20.26
N PHE A 14 14.15 19.17 21.02
CA PHE A 14 13.45 17.93 21.21
C PHE A 14 12.04 18.11 21.77
N GLY A 15 11.81 19.10 22.63
CA GLY A 15 10.52 19.40 23.20
C GLY A 15 9.47 19.81 22.15
N SER A 16 9.90 20.51 21.09
CA SER A 16 9.03 20.94 20.01
C SER A 16 8.66 19.80 19.04
N VAL A 17 9.43 18.72 19.00
CA VAL A 17 9.23 17.60 18.06
C VAL A 17 8.26 16.57 18.61
N ILE A 18 8.26 16.33 19.91
CA ILE A 18 7.45 15.30 20.58
C ILE A 18 5.96 15.33 20.17
N PRO A 19 5.27 16.47 20.13
CA PRO A 19 3.85 16.53 19.73
C PRO A 19 3.59 16.04 18.30
N TYR A 20 4.59 16.14 17.42
CA TYR A 20 4.44 15.78 16.00
C TYR A 20 4.89 14.36 15.68
N VAL A 21 5.53 13.64 16.61
CA VAL A 21 6.03 12.28 16.38
C VAL A 21 4.91 11.33 15.96
N PHE A 22 3.78 11.39 16.64
CA PHE A 22 2.63 10.53 16.31
C PHE A 22 2.09 10.83 14.91
N THR A 23 1.96 12.10 14.56
CA THR A 23 1.51 12.52 13.21
C THR A 23 2.53 12.12 12.15
N ALA A 24 3.83 12.29 12.41
CA ALA A 24 4.89 11.86 11.50
C ALA A 24 4.89 10.34 11.29
N LEU A 25 4.73 9.55 12.36
CA LEU A 25 4.60 8.10 12.26
C LEU A 25 3.38 7.69 11.42
N THR A 26 2.25 8.34 11.64
CA THR A 26 1.02 8.11 10.89
C THR A 26 1.20 8.39 9.41
N LEU A 27 1.84 9.52 9.05
CA LEU A 27 2.15 9.88 7.67
C LEU A 27 3.18 8.92 7.05
N ALA A 28 4.16 8.47 7.81
CA ALA A 28 5.16 7.50 7.34
C ALA A 28 4.50 6.14 7.01
N LEU A 29 3.60 5.66 7.87
CA LEU A 29 2.85 4.43 7.61
C LEU A 29 1.95 4.55 6.38
N LEU A 30 1.23 5.68 6.26
CA LEU A 30 0.40 5.95 5.09
C LEU A 30 1.23 5.98 3.81
N GLY A 31 2.34 6.72 3.82
CA GLY A 31 3.26 6.79 2.68
C GLY A 31 3.87 5.44 2.31
N ALA A 32 4.19 4.60 3.31
CA ALA A 32 4.69 3.25 3.09
C ALA A 32 3.63 2.36 2.40
N ILE A 33 2.39 2.38 2.89
CA ILE A 33 1.29 1.60 2.31
C ILE A 33 1.04 2.03 0.85
N ASP A 34 0.92 3.33 0.59
CA ASP A 34 0.68 3.87 -0.75
C ASP A 34 1.82 3.52 -1.73
N SER A 35 3.07 3.66 -1.29
CA SER A 35 4.23 3.35 -2.12
C SER A 35 4.32 1.87 -2.46
N LEU A 36 4.10 0.98 -1.48
CA LEU A 36 4.10 -0.46 -1.71
C LEU A 36 2.93 -0.90 -2.59
N LEU A 37 1.74 -0.33 -2.39
CA LEU A 37 0.59 -0.60 -3.25
C LEU A 37 0.87 -0.19 -4.70
N THR A 38 1.47 0.98 -4.90
CA THR A 38 1.88 1.47 -6.22
C THR A 38 2.89 0.53 -6.87
N SER A 39 3.86 0.02 -6.11
CA SER A 39 4.87 -0.93 -6.59
C SER A 39 4.26 -2.27 -7.00
N VAL A 40 3.28 -2.77 -6.24
CA VAL A 40 2.53 -4.00 -6.59
C VAL A 40 1.74 -3.82 -7.89
N VAL A 41 1.10 -2.66 -8.08
CA VAL A 41 0.39 -2.34 -9.34
C VAL A 41 1.38 -2.29 -10.51
N ALA A 42 2.52 -1.64 -10.32
CA ALA A 42 3.58 -1.56 -11.34
C ALA A 42 4.11 -2.95 -11.72
N ASP A 43 4.36 -3.81 -10.75
CA ASP A 43 4.83 -5.19 -10.96
C ASP A 43 3.82 -6.01 -11.76
N ASN A 44 2.54 -5.89 -11.45
CA ASN A 44 1.48 -6.58 -12.18
C ASN A 44 1.43 -6.15 -13.65
N MET A 45 1.69 -4.88 -13.94
CA MET A 45 1.67 -4.34 -15.30
C MET A 45 2.95 -4.68 -16.09
N THR A 46 4.11 -4.60 -15.45
CA THR A 46 5.42 -4.79 -16.10
C THR A 46 5.91 -6.24 -16.04
N LYS A 47 5.23 -7.10 -15.25
CA LYS A 47 5.64 -8.48 -14.97
C LYS A 47 7.03 -8.57 -14.33
N THR A 48 7.38 -7.59 -13.52
CA THR A 48 8.60 -7.54 -12.72
C THR A 48 8.28 -7.82 -11.25
N LYS A 49 9.31 -7.87 -10.41
CA LYS A 49 9.16 -8.00 -8.96
C LYS A 49 10.03 -6.94 -8.30
N HIS A 50 9.40 -6.10 -7.47
CA HIS A 50 10.10 -5.09 -6.69
C HIS A 50 10.64 -5.66 -5.37
N GLU A 51 11.57 -4.95 -4.74
CA GLU A 51 12.07 -5.24 -3.40
C GLU A 51 11.47 -4.23 -2.40
N PRO A 52 10.48 -4.63 -1.57
CA PRO A 52 9.75 -3.71 -0.70
C PRO A 52 10.64 -2.90 0.24
N ASN A 53 11.66 -3.54 0.81
CA ASN A 53 12.57 -2.88 1.76
C ASN A 53 13.38 -1.76 1.09
N ARG A 54 13.86 -1.99 -0.13
CA ARG A 54 14.63 -0.98 -0.88
C ARG A 54 13.76 0.18 -1.31
N GLU A 55 12.51 -0.09 -1.67
CA GLU A 55 11.53 0.92 -2.02
C GLU A 55 11.25 1.85 -0.83
N LEU A 56 10.97 1.29 0.35
CA LEU A 56 10.70 2.06 1.56
C LEU A 56 11.92 2.88 2.02
N VAL A 57 13.12 2.32 1.94
CA VAL A 57 14.36 3.06 2.26
C VAL A 57 14.55 4.21 1.27
N GLY A 58 14.36 3.97 -0.03
CA GLY A 58 14.45 5.01 -1.06
C GLY A 58 13.44 6.14 -0.83
N GLN A 59 12.20 5.80 -0.50
CA GLN A 59 11.13 6.74 -0.18
C GLN A 59 11.47 7.57 1.08
N GLY A 60 11.99 6.92 2.13
CA GLY A 60 12.42 7.59 3.36
C GLY A 60 13.53 8.60 3.12
N ILE A 61 14.56 8.22 2.36
CA ILE A 61 15.67 9.12 1.97
C ILE A 61 15.14 10.27 1.14
N GLY A 62 14.30 10.02 0.15
CA GLY A 62 13.70 11.04 -0.70
C GLY A 62 12.88 12.06 0.09
N ASN A 63 12.05 11.61 1.01
CA ASN A 63 11.25 12.47 1.88
C ASN A 63 12.12 13.28 2.86
N THR A 64 13.19 12.69 3.39
CA THR A 64 14.14 13.40 4.27
C THR A 64 14.85 14.53 3.53
N ILE A 65 15.35 14.24 2.32
CA ILE A 65 15.98 15.28 1.47
C ILE A 65 14.95 16.35 1.11
N GLY A 66 13.74 15.95 0.69
CA GLY A 66 12.66 16.89 0.37
C GLY A 66 12.31 17.82 1.53
N ALA A 67 12.29 17.30 2.76
CA ALA A 67 11.99 18.07 3.97
C ALA A 67 13.04 19.16 4.23
N ILE A 68 14.33 18.91 3.96
CA ILE A 68 15.39 19.92 4.10
C ILE A 68 15.14 21.14 3.19
N PHE A 69 14.54 20.92 2.04
CA PHE A 69 14.13 21.99 1.11
C PHE A 69 12.72 22.53 1.38
N GLY A 70 12.10 22.17 2.51
CA GLY A 70 10.75 22.61 2.87
C GLY A 70 9.64 21.89 2.09
N GLY A 71 9.96 20.74 1.49
CA GLY A 71 8.96 19.91 0.79
C GLY A 71 8.05 19.18 1.75
N ILE A 72 6.81 18.93 1.30
CA ILE A 72 5.84 18.10 2.01
C ILE A 72 6.19 16.61 1.74
N PRO A 73 6.07 15.71 2.75
CA PRO A 73 6.27 14.30 2.54
C PRO A 73 5.37 13.75 1.41
N GLY A 74 5.95 12.96 0.52
CA GLY A 74 5.25 12.35 -0.61
C GLY A 74 5.24 10.83 -0.52
N ALA A 75 4.34 10.22 -1.29
CA ALA A 75 4.24 8.77 -1.47
C ALA A 75 4.24 8.42 -2.96
N GLY A 76 4.34 7.13 -3.27
CA GLY A 76 4.20 6.62 -4.63
C GLY A 76 2.83 6.98 -5.20
N ALA A 77 2.80 7.59 -6.39
CA ALA A 77 1.55 7.97 -7.05
C ALA A 77 1.16 6.91 -8.09
N THR A 78 0.22 6.04 -7.75
CA THR A 78 -0.23 4.91 -8.58
C THR A 78 -0.62 5.37 -9.99
N ILE A 79 -1.40 6.44 -10.10
CA ILE A 79 -1.90 6.93 -11.40
C ILE A 79 -0.75 7.38 -12.30
N ARG A 80 0.17 8.19 -11.77
CA ARG A 80 1.33 8.66 -12.54
C ARG A 80 2.24 7.51 -12.96
N THR A 81 2.39 6.50 -12.09
CA THR A 81 3.15 5.29 -12.40
C THR A 81 2.48 4.50 -13.53
N VAL A 82 1.17 4.29 -13.46
CA VAL A 82 0.39 3.59 -14.51
C VAL A 82 0.48 4.34 -15.84
N VAL A 83 0.32 5.65 -15.85
CA VAL A 83 0.43 6.48 -17.06
C VAL A 83 1.84 6.38 -17.66
N ASN A 84 2.88 6.44 -16.82
CA ASN A 84 4.26 6.31 -17.27
C ASN A 84 4.54 4.93 -17.89
N ILE A 85 4.05 3.85 -17.28
CA ILE A 85 4.18 2.48 -17.80
C ILE A 85 3.44 2.35 -19.14
N ASN A 86 2.22 2.85 -19.24
CA ASN A 86 1.43 2.84 -20.48
C ASN A 86 2.08 3.64 -21.62
N ALA A 87 2.79 4.72 -21.27
CA ALA A 87 3.59 5.52 -22.20
C ALA A 87 4.92 4.82 -22.61
N GLY A 88 5.21 3.63 -22.08
CA GLY A 88 6.42 2.86 -22.40
C GLY A 88 7.56 2.99 -21.40
N GLY A 89 7.39 3.72 -20.30
CA GLY A 89 8.39 3.88 -19.23
C GLY A 89 8.49 2.62 -18.36
N LYS A 90 9.45 1.75 -18.67
CA LYS A 90 9.66 0.46 -17.95
C LYS A 90 10.89 0.45 -17.06
N THR A 91 11.64 1.53 -17.00
CA THR A 91 12.91 1.60 -16.30
C THR A 91 12.89 2.63 -15.17
N ARG A 92 13.77 2.47 -14.18
CA ARG A 92 13.96 3.43 -13.08
C ARG A 92 14.36 4.82 -13.60
N ILE A 93 15.04 4.88 -14.74
CA ILE A 93 15.45 6.12 -15.39
C ILE A 93 14.24 6.96 -15.79
N SER A 94 13.15 6.34 -16.24
CA SER A 94 11.92 7.05 -16.58
C SER A 94 11.34 7.84 -15.40
N GLY A 95 11.32 7.25 -14.20
CA GLY A 95 10.92 7.95 -12.98
C GLY A 95 11.86 9.08 -12.59
N MET A 96 13.18 8.87 -12.72
CA MET A 96 14.19 9.91 -12.44
C MET A 96 14.04 11.09 -13.40
N ILE A 97 13.84 10.85 -14.70
CA ILE A 97 13.62 11.90 -15.69
C ILE A 97 12.33 12.66 -15.38
N ALA A 98 11.26 11.96 -15.00
CA ALA A 98 10.01 12.62 -14.59
C ALA A 98 10.22 13.56 -13.41
N GLY A 99 10.98 13.13 -12.39
CA GLY A 99 11.36 13.98 -11.26
C GLY A 99 12.21 15.19 -11.67
N LEU A 100 13.17 14.98 -12.56
CA LEU A 100 14.02 16.06 -13.08
C LEU A 100 13.19 17.09 -13.87
N VAL A 101 12.30 16.64 -14.73
CA VAL A 101 11.39 17.51 -15.50
C VAL A 101 10.50 18.33 -14.57
N LEU A 102 9.96 17.72 -13.51
CA LEU A 102 9.16 18.42 -12.51
C LEU A 102 10.00 19.48 -11.76
N LEU A 103 11.26 19.18 -11.47
CA LEU A 103 12.19 20.15 -10.86
C LEU A 103 12.46 21.34 -11.81
N ILE A 104 12.69 21.08 -13.09
CA ILE A 104 12.88 22.12 -14.10
C ILE A 104 11.61 22.99 -14.22
N ILE A 105 10.43 22.37 -14.26
CA ILE A 105 9.16 23.10 -14.30
C ILE A 105 9.01 23.98 -13.06
N LEU A 106 9.33 23.48 -11.88
CA LEU A 106 9.25 24.23 -10.63
C LEU A 106 10.18 25.46 -10.66
N LEU A 107 11.40 25.29 -11.12
CA LEU A 107 12.43 26.36 -11.10
C LEU A 107 12.25 27.35 -12.24
N ALA A 108 11.95 26.89 -13.45
CA ALA A 108 11.89 27.75 -14.65
C ALA A 108 10.49 28.25 -14.97
N LEU A 109 9.44 27.42 -14.77
CA LEU A 109 8.07 27.71 -15.14
C LEU A 109 7.17 28.07 -13.95
N GLY A 110 7.72 28.15 -12.73
CA GLY A 110 6.96 28.53 -11.53
C GLY A 110 6.11 29.79 -11.68
N PRO A 111 6.65 30.90 -12.23
CA PRO A 111 5.86 32.12 -12.47
C PRO A 111 4.73 31.92 -13.48
N ILE A 112 4.93 31.05 -14.48
CA ILE A 112 3.91 30.73 -15.49
C ILE A 112 2.84 29.78 -14.91
N ALA A 113 3.27 28.83 -14.09
CA ALA A 113 2.37 27.90 -13.42
C ALA A 113 1.40 28.62 -12.44
N SER A 114 1.82 29.72 -11.85
CA SER A 114 0.96 30.56 -10.98
C SER A 114 -0.17 31.26 -11.73
N LEU A 115 -0.09 31.37 -13.06
CA LEU A 115 -1.15 31.95 -13.92
C LEU A 115 -2.28 30.93 -14.22
N ILE A 116 -2.12 29.67 -13.86
CA ILE A 116 -3.15 28.64 -14.09
C ILE A 116 -4.34 28.91 -13.18
N PRO A 117 -5.54 29.17 -13.73
CA PRO A 117 -6.74 29.39 -12.91
C PRO A 117 -7.07 28.19 -12.03
N ALA A 118 -7.46 28.41 -10.77
CA ALA A 118 -7.89 27.35 -9.86
C ALA A 118 -9.03 26.48 -10.44
N ALA A 119 -9.89 27.06 -11.28
CA ALA A 119 -10.95 26.31 -11.96
C ALA A 119 -10.44 25.23 -12.89
N VAL A 120 -9.31 25.46 -13.59
CA VAL A 120 -8.67 24.45 -14.46
C VAL A 120 -8.12 23.31 -13.62
N LEU A 121 -7.46 23.62 -12.51
CA LEU A 121 -6.96 22.62 -11.58
C LEU A 121 -8.08 21.77 -11.00
N ALA A 122 -9.20 22.40 -10.62
CA ALA A 122 -10.39 21.70 -10.12
C ALA A 122 -10.96 20.75 -11.18
N GLY A 123 -11.06 21.18 -12.44
CA GLY A 123 -11.51 20.35 -13.56
C GLY A 123 -10.60 19.13 -13.78
N ILE A 124 -9.29 19.34 -13.74
CA ILE A 124 -8.32 18.24 -13.84
C ILE A 124 -8.48 17.25 -12.68
N LEU A 125 -8.62 17.74 -11.42
CA LEU A 125 -8.79 16.90 -10.26
C LEU A 125 -10.06 16.06 -10.32
N ILE A 126 -11.18 16.62 -10.80
CA ILE A 126 -12.43 15.88 -11.01
C ILE A 126 -12.23 14.78 -12.06
N THR A 127 -11.62 15.11 -13.18
CA THR A 127 -11.34 14.13 -14.25
C THR A 127 -10.45 13.00 -13.77
N VAL A 128 -9.40 13.34 -13.01
CA VAL A 128 -8.51 12.36 -12.39
C VAL A 128 -9.28 11.52 -11.37
N GLY A 129 -10.11 12.12 -10.51
CA GLY A 129 -10.93 11.41 -9.53
C GLY A 129 -11.84 10.36 -10.19
N ILE A 130 -12.49 10.71 -11.30
CA ILE A 130 -13.30 9.77 -12.09
C ILE A 130 -12.43 8.66 -12.69
N GLY A 131 -11.24 9.00 -13.19
CA GLY A 131 -10.31 8.04 -13.80
C GLY A 131 -9.69 7.05 -12.80
N VAL A 132 -9.60 7.42 -11.51
CA VAL A 132 -9.06 6.57 -10.42
C VAL A 132 -10.10 5.59 -9.88
N MET A 133 -11.38 5.88 -10.12
CA MET A 133 -12.46 5.06 -9.59
C MET A 133 -12.37 3.63 -10.14
N ASP A 134 -12.29 2.65 -9.25
CA ASP A 134 -12.25 1.23 -9.64
C ASP A 134 -13.64 0.72 -10.01
N TYR A 135 -14.04 0.97 -11.24
CA TYR A 135 -15.33 0.48 -11.78
C TYR A 135 -15.41 -1.04 -11.82
N LYS A 136 -14.28 -1.75 -11.91
CA LYS A 136 -14.26 -3.22 -11.93
C LYS A 136 -14.54 -3.76 -10.54
N GLY A 137 -13.92 -3.17 -9.52
CA GLY A 137 -14.18 -3.49 -8.12
C GLY A 137 -15.63 -3.21 -7.75
N LEU A 138 -16.17 -2.07 -8.15
CA LEU A 138 -17.60 -1.73 -7.91
C LEU A 138 -18.57 -2.73 -8.57
N LYS A 139 -18.27 -3.19 -9.78
CA LYS A 139 -19.09 -4.22 -10.46
C LYS A 139 -18.95 -5.61 -9.82
N ALA A 140 -17.87 -5.88 -9.12
CA ALA A 140 -17.66 -7.14 -8.42
C ALA A 140 -18.38 -7.21 -7.06
N VAL A 141 -18.79 -6.08 -6.48
CA VAL A 141 -19.45 -5.99 -5.16
C VAL A 141 -20.65 -6.96 -5.02
N PRO A 142 -21.56 -7.12 -6.00
CA PRO A 142 -22.68 -8.06 -5.87
C PRO A 142 -22.26 -9.53 -5.77
N TYR A 143 -21.04 -9.86 -6.23
CA TYR A 143 -20.51 -11.23 -6.24
C TYR A 143 -19.56 -11.51 -5.06
N MET A 144 -19.24 -10.48 -4.26
CA MET A 144 -18.38 -10.62 -3.08
C MET A 144 -19.17 -11.15 -1.88
N PRO A 145 -18.51 -11.89 -0.96
CA PRO A 145 -19.10 -12.27 0.32
C PRO A 145 -19.57 -11.03 1.08
N ARG A 146 -20.77 -11.10 1.66
CA ARG A 146 -21.37 -9.98 2.40
C ARG A 146 -20.46 -9.39 3.47
N ALA A 147 -19.64 -10.23 4.07
CA ALA A 147 -18.66 -9.84 5.07
C ALA A 147 -17.58 -8.89 4.52
N GLU A 148 -17.04 -9.18 3.35
CA GLU A 148 -16.01 -8.36 2.69
C GLU A 148 -16.60 -7.03 2.22
N VAL A 149 -17.84 -7.05 1.69
CA VAL A 149 -18.57 -5.83 1.31
C VAL A 149 -18.81 -4.93 2.52
N THR A 150 -19.18 -5.50 3.67
CA THR A 150 -19.39 -4.74 4.90
C THR A 150 -18.12 -4.04 5.36
N ILE A 151 -16.97 -4.74 5.36
CA ILE A 151 -15.68 -4.15 5.70
C ILE A 151 -15.34 -3.01 4.73
N MET A 152 -15.50 -3.25 3.43
CA MET A 152 -15.23 -2.25 2.40
C MET A 152 -16.06 -0.97 2.62
N ILE A 153 -17.35 -1.10 2.89
CA ILE A 153 -18.24 0.04 3.16
C ILE A 153 -17.82 0.76 4.44
N ILE A 154 -17.54 0.04 5.52
CA ILE A 154 -17.11 0.62 6.79
C ILE A 154 -15.81 1.43 6.59
N VAL A 155 -14.80 0.85 5.93
CA VAL A 155 -13.53 1.53 5.68
C VAL A 155 -13.73 2.75 4.78
N LEU A 156 -14.57 2.66 3.74
CA LEU A 156 -14.88 3.76 2.84
C LEU A 156 -15.56 4.93 3.57
N VAL A 157 -16.58 4.64 4.38
CA VAL A 157 -17.26 5.68 5.15
C VAL A 157 -16.32 6.29 6.18
N LEU A 158 -15.57 5.46 6.89
CA LEU A 158 -14.66 5.95 7.94
C LEU A 158 -13.52 6.79 7.35
N SER A 159 -12.99 6.41 6.18
CA SER A 159 -11.95 7.18 5.48
C SER A 159 -12.45 8.51 4.95
N SER A 160 -13.74 8.58 4.58
CA SER A 160 -14.34 9.82 4.08
C SER A 160 -14.74 10.80 5.18
N VAL A 161 -15.21 10.29 6.33
CA VAL A 161 -15.74 11.11 7.42
C VAL A 161 -14.67 11.46 8.45
N TRP A 162 -13.70 10.59 8.66
CA TRP A 162 -12.70 10.75 9.72
C TRP A 162 -11.29 10.89 9.13
N ASN A 163 -10.48 9.84 9.26
CA ASN A 163 -9.09 9.86 8.80
C ASN A 163 -8.75 8.50 8.17
N LEU A 164 -8.11 8.53 7.00
CA LEU A 164 -7.74 7.34 6.25
C LEU A 164 -6.92 6.33 7.07
N VAL A 165 -6.02 6.81 7.94
CA VAL A 165 -5.15 5.95 8.74
C VAL A 165 -5.95 5.14 9.77
N TYR A 166 -6.87 5.82 10.48
CA TYR A 166 -7.75 5.12 11.44
C TYR A 166 -8.70 4.16 10.72
N ALA A 167 -9.23 4.57 9.56
CA ALA A 167 -10.10 3.73 8.75
C ALA A 167 -9.40 2.43 8.31
N VAL A 168 -8.17 2.53 7.82
CA VAL A 168 -7.35 1.37 7.41
C VAL A 168 -7.00 0.51 8.62
N GLY A 169 -6.61 1.12 9.75
CA GLY A 169 -6.30 0.40 10.99
C GLY A 169 -7.50 -0.41 11.51
N ILE A 170 -8.66 0.21 11.59
CA ILE A 170 -9.91 -0.45 12.01
C ILE A 170 -10.30 -1.53 11.01
N GLY A 171 -10.22 -1.25 9.71
CA GLY A 171 -10.50 -2.22 8.65
C GLY A 171 -9.60 -3.44 8.73
N LEU A 172 -8.30 -3.26 8.99
CA LEU A 172 -7.33 -4.34 9.15
C LEU A 172 -7.67 -5.23 10.37
N VAL A 173 -8.02 -4.61 11.51
CA VAL A 173 -8.42 -5.35 12.72
C VAL A 173 -9.69 -6.19 12.44
N ILE A 174 -10.71 -5.60 11.82
CA ILE A 174 -11.95 -6.30 11.50
C ILE A 174 -11.66 -7.43 10.50
N ALA A 175 -10.88 -7.17 9.44
CA ALA A 175 -10.49 -8.16 8.45
C ALA A 175 -9.73 -9.34 9.08
N SER A 176 -8.79 -9.06 10.00
CA SER A 176 -8.03 -10.08 10.72
C SER A 176 -8.92 -10.97 11.59
N LEU A 177 -9.87 -10.38 12.33
CA LEU A 177 -10.83 -11.12 13.15
C LEU A 177 -11.74 -12.01 12.30
N MET A 178 -12.21 -11.49 11.16
CA MET A 178 -13.04 -12.28 10.23
C MET A 178 -12.25 -13.40 9.56
N PHE A 179 -10.99 -13.16 9.23
CA PHE A 179 -10.11 -14.18 8.68
C PHE A 179 -9.85 -15.31 9.68
N MET A 180 -9.60 -14.97 10.96
CA MET A 180 -9.46 -15.96 12.03
C MET A 180 -10.74 -16.80 12.20
N LYS A 181 -11.91 -16.16 12.17
CA LYS A 181 -13.20 -16.88 12.21
C LYS A 181 -13.34 -17.82 11.01
N LYS A 182 -13.05 -17.36 9.79
CA LYS A 182 -13.14 -18.18 8.57
C LYS A 182 -12.21 -19.41 8.62
N ILE A 183 -10.99 -19.24 9.13
CA ILE A 183 -10.07 -20.37 9.34
C ILE A 183 -10.61 -21.33 10.42
N GLY A 184 -11.12 -20.80 11.52
CA GLY A 184 -11.73 -21.61 12.58
C GLY A 184 -12.89 -22.45 12.06
N ASP A 185 -13.79 -21.88 11.28
CA ASP A 185 -14.92 -22.56 10.66
C ASP A 185 -14.47 -23.65 9.67
N LEU A 186 -13.42 -23.39 8.88
CA LEU A 186 -12.84 -24.38 7.96
C LEU A 186 -12.17 -25.53 8.72
N THR A 187 -11.44 -25.23 9.79
CA THR A 187 -10.79 -26.25 10.63
C THR A 187 -11.83 -27.11 11.35
N ALA A 188 -12.89 -26.49 11.89
CA ALA A 188 -13.98 -27.21 12.52
C ALA A 188 -14.73 -28.13 11.54
N SER A 189 -14.92 -27.72 10.30
CA SER A 189 -15.54 -28.54 9.27
C SER A 189 -14.63 -29.67 8.75
N SER A 190 -13.31 -29.48 8.86
CA SER A 190 -12.32 -30.50 8.43
C SER A 190 -11.98 -31.50 9.54
N SER A 191 -12.20 -31.15 10.82
CA SER A 191 -12.05 -32.07 11.95
C SER A 191 -13.37 -32.74 12.27
N SER A 192 -13.79 -33.69 11.43
CA SER A 192 -14.79 -34.66 11.86
C SER A 192 -14.12 -35.57 12.91
N VAL A 193 -14.52 -35.39 14.17
CA VAL A 193 -14.16 -36.35 15.22
C VAL A 193 -14.88 -37.63 14.93
N VAL A 194 -14.19 -38.55 14.25
CA VAL A 194 -14.70 -39.92 14.09
C VAL A 194 -14.43 -40.61 15.44
N PRO A 195 -15.47 -41.15 16.11
CA PRO A 195 -15.27 -41.94 17.32
C PRO A 195 -14.28 -43.08 17.03
N LEU A 196 -13.34 -43.33 17.92
CA LEU A 196 -12.30 -44.34 17.76
C LEU A 196 -12.87 -45.76 17.53
N GLU A 197 -14.10 -45.99 17.95
CA GLU A 197 -14.84 -47.25 17.72
C GLU A 197 -15.27 -47.49 16.27
N GLU A 198 -15.38 -46.44 15.45
CA GLU A 198 -15.73 -46.57 14.02
C GLU A 198 -14.51 -46.58 13.09
N GLN A 199 -13.33 -46.33 13.61
CA GLN A 199 -12.09 -46.51 12.85
C GLN A 199 -11.74 -48.02 12.83
N ALA A 200 -12.17 -48.69 11.81
CA ALA A 200 -11.61 -50.01 11.48
C ALA A 200 -10.14 -49.77 11.06
N TRP A 201 -9.24 -49.97 12.00
CA TRP A 201 -7.79 -50.00 11.74
C TRP A 201 -7.52 -51.24 10.90
N SER A 202 -7.53 -51.13 9.58
CA SER A 202 -6.99 -52.18 8.73
C SER A 202 -5.48 -52.20 8.86
N ASP A 203 -4.87 -53.37 8.91
CA ASP A 203 -3.43 -53.56 9.00
C ASP A 203 -2.69 -52.82 7.86
N GLU A 204 -3.35 -52.53 6.74
CA GLU A 204 -2.87 -51.69 5.66
C GLU A 204 -2.62 -50.22 6.06
N THR A 205 -3.46 -49.65 6.94
CA THR A 205 -3.35 -48.21 7.35
C THR A 205 -2.12 -48.00 8.24
N VAL A 206 -1.71 -49.00 9.00
CA VAL A 206 -0.51 -48.95 9.87
C VAL A 206 0.78 -49.01 9.04
N SER A 207 0.74 -49.68 7.89
CA SER A 207 1.89 -49.84 7.02
C SER A 207 2.34 -48.50 6.36
N TYR A 208 1.40 -47.58 6.11
CA TYR A 208 1.70 -46.31 5.46
C TYR A 208 2.26 -45.23 6.41
N THR A 209 2.04 -45.33 7.71
CA THR A 209 2.55 -44.35 8.67
C THR A 209 4.06 -44.46 8.90
N HIS A 210 4.67 -45.59 8.54
CA HIS A 210 6.13 -45.77 8.61
C HIS A 210 6.90 -45.41 7.35
N LEU A 211 6.20 -45.14 6.23
CA LEU A 211 6.81 -44.88 4.92
C LEU A 211 6.96 -43.39 4.57
N THR A 212 6.47 -42.47 5.40
CA THR A 212 6.50 -41.01 5.12
C THR A 212 7.53 -40.22 5.92
N LEU A 213 8.44 -40.87 6.63
CA LEU A 213 9.64 -40.18 7.08
C LEU A 213 10.59 -40.03 5.88
N PRO A 214 10.92 -38.80 5.44
CA PRO A 214 11.97 -38.60 4.47
C PRO A 214 13.27 -39.05 5.13
N THR A 215 13.73 -40.25 4.79
CA THR A 215 15.11 -40.61 5.01
C THR A 215 15.92 -39.69 4.13
N ASN A 216 16.59 -38.71 4.74
CA ASN A 216 17.72 -38.05 4.11
C ASN A 216 18.76 -39.13 3.84
N GLY A 217 18.61 -39.82 2.69
CA GLY A 217 19.64 -40.68 2.14
C GLY A 217 20.70 -39.79 1.50
N GLU A 218 21.79 -39.61 2.21
CA GLU A 218 23.05 -39.31 1.61
C GLU A 218 23.34 -40.33 0.50
N VAL A 219 23.58 -39.88 -0.70
CA VAL A 219 24.73 -40.21 -1.56
C VAL A 219 24.93 -39.06 -2.53
#